data_7b4cf6caacc53d65d584636ff6d59cd6
#
_entry.id   7b4cf6caacc53d65d584636ff6d59cd6
#
_cell.length_a   1.000
_cell.length_b   1.000
_cell.length_c   1.000
_cell.angle_alpha   90.00
_cell.angle_beta   90.00
_cell.angle_gamma   90.00
#
_symmetry.space_group_name_H-M   'P 1'
#
loop_
_entity.id
_entity.type
_entity.pdbx_description
1 polymer ?
#
loop_
_entity_poly.entity_id
_entity_poly.type
_entity_poly.pdbx_seq_one_letter_code
_entity_poly.pdbx_strand_id
1 'polypeptide(L)'
;LTPEDAWGFTFWDRGKCAEIIAGLRSEGIFTPPSLRGSIEFPGPAGGPNWGSVAVDSAKQILYVNQMHVPSVVQLIPRDAYEAVKDSGKWSYPNELYPMKGTPYAVRRGPLLSPLGSPCNPPPWGTIMAIDLVSGKTLWQSRLGTTRDQAPWPLWLPLGAPNLGGSIATAGGLVFIGATTDKVLRGFDAKTGAEIWRERLPYTANATPITYRLRPDGKQFVVVAAGGHGWSEPGDAVIAYTLP
;
A
#
# COMPACT_ATOMS: atom_id res chain seq x y z
N LEU A 1 6.88 -5.46 15.62
CA LEU A 1 6.55 -6.78 15.07
C LEU A 1 7.42 -7.84 15.72
N THR A 2 6.84 -8.90 16.24
CA THR A 2 7.52 -9.99 16.95
C THR A 2 7.27 -11.32 16.23
N PRO A 3 8.02 -12.40 16.51
CA PRO A 3 7.78 -13.71 15.91
C PRO A 3 6.35 -14.26 16.15
N GLU A 4 5.72 -13.88 17.25
CA GLU A 4 4.34 -14.26 17.58
C GLU A 4 3.33 -13.62 16.65
N ASP A 5 3.63 -12.44 16.12
CA ASP A 5 2.81 -11.70 15.15
C ASP A 5 2.94 -12.27 13.73
N ALA A 6 3.80 -13.27 13.51
CA ALA A 6 4.07 -13.81 12.19
C ALA A 6 2.82 -14.37 11.52
N TRP A 7 2.67 -14.09 10.23
CA TRP A 7 1.58 -14.56 9.39
C TRP A 7 2.13 -15.25 8.12
N GLY A 8 1.34 -16.15 7.55
CA GLY A 8 1.62 -16.82 6.30
C GLY A 8 0.39 -17.62 5.83
N PHE A 9 0.33 -17.92 4.53
CA PHE A 9 -0.79 -18.68 3.96
C PHE A 9 -0.89 -20.12 4.46
N THR A 10 0.21 -20.69 4.94
CA THR A 10 0.30 -22.03 5.52
C THR A 10 1.01 -21.97 6.87
N PHE A 11 0.88 -23.01 7.68
CA PHE A 11 1.63 -23.15 8.93
C PHE A 11 3.15 -23.13 8.70
N TRP A 12 3.62 -23.75 7.61
CA TRP A 12 5.03 -23.71 7.21
C TRP A 12 5.48 -22.30 6.88
N ASP A 13 4.72 -21.60 6.05
CA ASP A 13 4.99 -20.24 5.60
C ASP A 13 5.02 -19.25 6.77
N ARG A 14 4.04 -19.37 7.70
CA ARG A 14 4.02 -18.64 8.97
C ARG A 14 5.26 -18.92 9.81
N GLY A 15 5.67 -20.20 9.93
CA GLY A 15 6.87 -20.59 10.66
C GLY A 15 8.13 -19.94 10.08
N LYS A 16 8.22 -19.87 8.75
CA LYS A 16 9.34 -19.20 8.07
C LYS A 16 9.33 -17.68 8.32
N CYS A 17 8.16 -17.05 8.32
CA CYS A 17 8.06 -15.64 8.73
C CYS A 17 8.52 -15.42 10.17
N ALA A 18 8.14 -16.29 11.11
CA ALA A 18 8.60 -16.19 12.50
C ALA A 18 10.12 -16.29 12.62
N GLU A 19 10.74 -17.25 11.89
CA GLU A 19 12.20 -17.40 11.83
C GLU A 19 12.88 -16.13 11.27
N ILE A 20 12.35 -15.56 10.17
CA ILE A 20 12.87 -14.34 9.57
C ILE A 20 12.78 -13.17 10.55
N ILE A 21 11.62 -12.96 11.18
CA ILE A 21 11.40 -11.89 12.16
C ILE A 21 12.37 -12.03 13.35
N ALA A 22 12.54 -13.23 13.90
CA ALA A 22 13.47 -13.50 15.00
C ALA A 22 14.94 -13.19 14.62
N GLY A 23 15.28 -13.31 13.34
CA GLY A 23 16.60 -12.96 12.81
C GLY A 23 16.87 -11.46 12.71
N LEU A 24 15.85 -10.59 12.77
CA LEU A 24 15.95 -9.15 12.56
C LEU A 24 15.83 -8.37 13.86
N ARG A 25 16.21 -7.08 13.83
CA ARG A 25 16.00 -6.17 14.96
C ARG A 25 14.60 -5.54 14.86
N SER A 26 13.87 -5.50 15.98
CA SER A 26 12.56 -4.88 16.10
C SER A 26 12.37 -4.39 17.55
N GLU A 27 12.91 -3.25 17.87
CA GLU A 27 13.00 -2.68 19.25
C GLU A 27 12.05 -1.47 19.43
N GLY A 28 11.06 -1.35 18.58
CA GLY A 28 10.10 -0.23 18.57
C GLY A 28 10.19 0.59 17.26
N ILE A 29 9.40 1.66 17.19
CA ILE A 29 9.27 2.48 15.96
C ILE A 29 10.54 3.23 15.58
N PHE A 30 11.47 3.41 16.50
CA PHE A 30 12.75 4.08 16.27
C PHE A 30 13.93 3.10 16.19
N THR A 31 13.69 1.82 15.91
CA THR A 31 14.76 0.85 15.69
C THR A 31 15.62 1.30 14.50
N PRO A 32 16.91 1.64 14.70
CA PRO A 32 17.73 2.11 13.59
C PRO A 32 18.11 0.97 12.65
N PRO A 33 18.38 1.27 11.37
CA PRO A 33 18.98 0.33 10.44
C PRO A 33 20.26 -0.31 11.00
N SER A 34 20.50 -1.58 10.70
CA SER A 34 21.65 -2.32 11.25
C SER A 34 22.24 -3.29 10.23
N LEU A 35 23.46 -3.79 10.50
CA LEU A 35 24.10 -4.85 9.70
C LEU A 35 23.32 -6.18 9.76
N ARG A 36 22.65 -6.45 10.87
CA ARG A 36 21.78 -7.62 11.05
C ARG A 36 20.50 -7.50 10.22
N GLY A 37 20.08 -6.28 9.91
CA GLY A 37 18.78 -5.94 9.38
C GLY A 37 17.79 -5.53 10.46
N SER A 38 16.99 -4.54 10.18
CA SER A 38 15.98 -3.99 11.10
C SER A 38 14.62 -3.98 10.41
N ILE A 39 13.56 -4.26 11.18
CA ILE A 39 12.18 -4.18 10.68
C ILE A 39 11.70 -2.74 10.84
N GLU A 40 11.18 -2.19 9.76
CA GLU A 40 10.41 -0.94 9.76
C GLU A 40 8.92 -1.28 9.59
N PHE A 41 8.09 -0.86 10.56
CA PHE A 41 6.65 -1.08 10.50
C PHE A 41 5.90 0.12 11.09
N PRO A 42 5.14 0.85 10.25
CA PRO A 42 4.97 0.66 8.81
C PRO A 42 6.29 0.81 8.04
N GLY A 43 6.37 0.20 6.87
CA GLY A 43 7.56 0.26 6.02
C GLY A 43 7.79 1.67 5.41
N PRO A 44 8.85 1.89 4.62
CA PRO A 44 9.21 3.20 4.06
C PRO A 44 8.17 3.76 3.07
N ALA A 45 7.29 2.94 2.56
CA ALA A 45 6.12 3.41 1.82
C ALA A 45 5.02 3.98 2.74
N GLY A 46 5.20 3.87 4.04
CA GLY A 46 4.36 4.48 5.08
C GLY A 46 3.00 3.81 5.29
N GLY A 47 2.20 4.37 6.17
CA GLY A 47 0.76 4.14 6.26
C GLY A 47 0.07 4.91 5.14
N PRO A 48 -0.29 6.20 5.31
CA PRO A 48 -0.63 7.09 4.20
C PRO A 48 0.61 7.42 3.36
N ASN A 49 0.42 7.67 2.08
CA ASN A 49 1.51 8.01 1.17
C ASN A 49 1.21 9.31 0.37
N TRP A 50 1.95 9.55 -0.69
CA TRP A 50 1.89 10.74 -1.55
C TRP A 50 0.48 11.07 -2.11
N GLY A 51 -0.43 10.11 -2.21
CA GLY A 51 -1.82 10.36 -2.58
C GLY A 51 -2.58 11.23 -1.56
N SER A 52 -1.96 11.52 -0.40
CA SER A 52 -2.50 12.36 0.65
C SER A 52 -3.85 11.84 1.20
N VAL A 53 -4.72 12.75 1.57
CA VAL A 53 -6.03 12.48 2.18
C VAL A 53 -7.12 13.25 1.47
N ALA A 54 -8.36 12.77 1.54
CA ALA A 54 -9.53 13.54 1.11
C ALA A 54 -10.26 14.09 2.33
N VAL A 55 -10.78 15.32 2.23
CA VAL A 55 -11.49 15.97 3.33
C VAL A 55 -12.88 16.43 2.85
N ASP A 56 -13.92 16.03 3.55
CA ASP A 56 -15.25 16.65 3.48
C ASP A 56 -15.27 17.78 4.53
N SER A 57 -14.97 18.99 4.10
CA SER A 57 -14.89 20.14 5.00
C SER A 57 -16.24 20.54 5.59
N ALA A 58 -17.34 20.27 4.88
CA ALA A 58 -18.68 20.55 5.37
C ALA A 58 -19.11 19.65 6.52
N LYS A 59 -18.67 18.38 6.48
CA LYS A 59 -18.93 17.38 7.52
C LYS A 59 -17.78 17.21 8.50
N GLN A 60 -16.64 17.87 8.28
CA GLN A 60 -15.43 17.73 9.09
C GLN A 60 -14.94 16.27 9.15
N ILE A 61 -14.96 15.56 8.02
CA ILE A 61 -14.54 14.17 7.91
C ILE A 61 -13.30 14.08 7.01
N LEU A 62 -12.28 13.36 7.49
CA LEU A 62 -11.07 13.00 6.76
C LEU A 62 -11.17 11.55 6.31
N TYR A 63 -10.91 11.31 5.02
CA TYR A 63 -10.76 9.96 4.46
C TYR A 63 -9.30 9.71 4.13
N VAL A 64 -8.76 8.61 4.66
CA VAL A 64 -7.36 8.24 4.51
C VAL A 64 -7.21 6.76 4.22
N ASN A 65 -6.41 6.42 3.23
CA ASN A 65 -5.99 5.05 2.99
C ASN A 65 -4.61 4.80 3.58
N GLN A 66 -4.38 3.56 3.99
CA GLN A 66 -3.14 3.15 4.64
C GLN A 66 -2.66 1.82 4.09
N MET A 67 -1.34 1.67 4.04
CA MET A 67 -0.67 0.41 3.76
C MET A 67 -0.02 -0.14 5.03
N HIS A 68 -0.22 -1.42 5.30
CA HIS A 68 0.27 -2.13 6.49
C HIS A 68 1.21 -3.27 6.08
N VAL A 69 2.28 -2.95 5.35
CA VAL A 69 3.31 -3.91 4.95
C VAL A 69 4.63 -3.52 5.58
N PRO A 70 5.23 -4.37 6.42
CA PRO A 70 6.55 -4.11 6.98
C PRO A 70 7.65 -4.25 5.94
N SER A 71 8.77 -3.59 6.19
CA SER A 71 9.98 -3.67 5.37
C SER A 71 11.17 -4.08 6.21
N VAL A 72 12.17 -4.62 5.55
CA VAL A 72 13.51 -4.85 6.12
C VAL A 72 14.45 -3.81 5.56
N VAL A 73 15.20 -3.15 6.44
CA VAL A 73 16.30 -2.26 6.08
C VAL A 73 17.59 -2.80 6.67
N GLN A 74 18.58 -3.07 5.83
CA GLN A 74 19.86 -3.62 6.24
C GLN A 74 21.03 -2.80 5.73
N LEU A 75 21.95 -2.45 6.62
CA LEU A 75 23.22 -1.85 6.24
C LEU A 75 24.15 -2.92 5.70
N ILE A 76 24.86 -2.58 4.63
CA ILE A 76 25.89 -3.42 3.99
C ILE A 76 27.21 -2.68 4.14
N PRO A 77 28.28 -3.29 4.68
CA PRO A 77 29.61 -2.68 4.66
C PRO A 77 30.01 -2.28 3.23
N ARG A 78 30.64 -1.12 3.09
CA ARG A 78 30.94 -0.58 1.75
C ARG A 78 31.82 -1.47 0.90
N ASP A 79 32.76 -2.17 1.51
CA ASP A 79 33.63 -3.14 0.85
C ASP A 79 32.88 -4.37 0.32
N ALA A 80 31.74 -4.72 0.91
CA ALA A 80 30.88 -5.80 0.45
C ALA A 80 29.85 -5.36 -0.62
N TYR A 81 29.73 -4.07 -0.92
CA TYR A 81 28.66 -3.55 -1.79
C TYR A 81 28.63 -4.16 -3.19
N GLU A 82 29.77 -4.22 -3.88
CA GLU A 82 29.83 -4.75 -5.25
C GLU A 82 29.45 -6.24 -5.29
N ALA A 83 29.95 -7.04 -4.35
CA ALA A 83 29.60 -8.44 -4.25
C ALA A 83 28.09 -8.66 -3.99
N VAL A 84 27.48 -7.85 -3.13
CA VAL A 84 26.03 -7.88 -2.89
C VAL A 84 25.26 -7.43 -4.11
N LYS A 85 25.71 -6.39 -4.80
CA LYS A 85 25.08 -5.89 -6.02
C LYS A 85 25.05 -6.94 -7.12
N ASP A 86 26.14 -7.67 -7.29
CA ASP A 86 26.27 -8.72 -8.32
C ASP A 86 25.54 -10.02 -7.96
N SER A 87 25.24 -10.24 -6.68
CA SER A 87 24.55 -11.45 -6.18
C SER A 87 23.05 -11.49 -6.44
N GLY A 88 22.42 -10.39 -6.86
CA GLY A 88 20.97 -10.29 -6.95
C GLY A 88 20.47 -9.35 -8.03
N LYS A 89 19.14 -9.42 -8.25
CA LYS A 89 18.40 -8.44 -9.07
C LYS A 89 17.80 -7.39 -8.15
N TRP A 90 18.29 -6.17 -8.28
CA TRP A 90 17.87 -5.05 -7.45
C TRP A 90 16.96 -4.12 -8.25
N SER A 91 15.67 -4.30 -8.06
CA SER A 91 14.63 -3.45 -8.63
C SER A 91 13.54 -3.28 -7.60
N TYR A 92 12.87 -2.14 -7.64
CA TYR A 92 11.74 -1.88 -6.74
C TYR A 92 10.76 -3.06 -6.72
N PRO A 93 10.27 -3.51 -5.55
CA PRO A 93 10.49 -2.94 -4.22
C PRO A 93 11.77 -3.41 -3.50
N ASN A 94 12.59 -4.28 -4.10
CA ASN A 94 13.86 -4.72 -3.53
C ASN A 94 14.98 -3.80 -4.05
N GLU A 95 15.53 -2.98 -3.18
CA GLU A 95 16.42 -1.89 -3.55
C GLU A 95 17.77 -2.02 -2.87
N LEU A 96 18.81 -1.63 -3.58
CA LEU A 96 20.18 -1.54 -3.07
C LEU A 96 20.78 -0.21 -3.49
N TYR A 97 21.18 0.62 -2.52
CA TYR A 97 21.74 1.94 -2.76
C TYR A 97 23.12 2.09 -2.12
N PRO A 98 24.11 2.69 -2.86
CA PRO A 98 25.38 3.09 -2.29
C PRO A 98 25.20 4.38 -1.48
N MET A 99 25.21 4.32 -0.18
CA MET A 99 25.10 5.50 0.69
C MET A 99 26.40 6.34 0.61
N LYS A 100 26.49 7.21 -0.40
CA LYS A 100 27.70 8.04 -0.64
C LYS A 100 28.06 8.86 0.61
N GLY A 101 29.36 8.93 0.93
CA GLY A 101 29.87 9.67 2.09
C GLY A 101 29.77 8.90 3.42
N THR A 102 29.27 7.65 3.41
CA THR A 102 29.23 6.79 4.60
C THR A 102 30.01 5.50 4.36
N PRO A 103 30.40 4.75 5.43
CA PRO A 103 31.06 3.45 5.30
C PRO A 103 30.09 2.32 4.91
N TYR A 104 28.85 2.63 4.55
CA TYR A 104 27.79 1.65 4.26
C TYR A 104 27.15 1.86 2.91
N ALA A 105 26.53 0.81 2.40
CA ALA A 105 25.41 0.81 1.49
C ALA A 105 24.15 0.36 2.25
N VAL A 106 22.98 0.46 1.64
CA VAL A 106 21.73 0.00 2.24
C VAL A 106 20.95 -0.85 1.24
N ARG A 107 20.44 -2.00 1.71
CA ARG A 107 19.39 -2.73 1.01
C ARG A 107 18.08 -2.62 1.78
N ARG A 108 16.97 -2.52 1.06
CA ARG A 108 15.63 -2.52 1.64
C ARG A 108 14.64 -3.24 0.74
N GLY A 109 13.59 -3.76 1.35
CA GLY A 109 12.50 -4.40 0.63
C GLY A 109 11.39 -4.80 1.59
N PRO A 110 10.23 -5.22 1.07
CA PRO A 110 9.15 -5.69 1.90
C PRO A 110 9.55 -6.96 2.65
N LEU A 111 9.06 -7.12 3.86
CA LEU A 111 9.23 -8.33 4.67
C LEU A 111 8.23 -9.37 4.22
N LEU A 112 8.66 -10.25 3.32
CA LEU A 112 7.83 -11.26 2.69
C LEU A 112 8.22 -12.68 3.13
N SER A 113 7.23 -13.55 3.16
CA SER A 113 7.40 -14.99 3.33
C SER A 113 8.02 -15.64 2.07
N PRO A 114 8.47 -16.89 2.14
CA PRO A 114 8.90 -17.65 0.95
C PRO A 114 7.82 -17.79 -0.13
N LEU A 115 6.53 -17.74 0.23
CA LEU A 115 5.41 -17.74 -0.72
C LEU A 115 5.04 -16.33 -1.22
N GLY A 116 5.79 -15.29 -0.83
CA GLY A 116 5.62 -13.92 -1.32
C GLY A 116 4.53 -13.11 -0.60
N SER A 117 3.94 -13.62 0.48
CA SER A 117 2.99 -12.84 1.29
C SER A 117 3.72 -11.97 2.32
N PRO A 118 3.16 -10.82 2.72
CA PRO A 118 3.68 -10.10 3.88
C PRO A 118 3.70 -10.97 5.13
N CYS A 119 4.77 -10.85 5.93
CA CYS A 119 4.93 -11.64 7.16
C CYS A 119 4.10 -11.13 8.35
N ASN A 120 3.33 -10.07 8.19
CA ASN A 120 2.39 -9.56 9.18
C ASN A 120 0.95 -9.95 8.83
N PRO A 121 0.04 -10.06 9.82
CA PRO A 121 -1.38 -10.34 9.57
C PRO A 121 -2.04 -9.27 8.68
N PRO A 122 -2.97 -9.66 7.80
CA PRO A 122 -3.82 -8.70 7.08
C PRO A 122 -4.77 -7.97 8.06
N PRO A 123 -5.38 -6.83 7.66
CA PRO A 123 -5.41 -6.30 6.30
C PRO A 123 -4.15 -5.52 5.91
N TRP A 124 -3.62 -5.76 4.70
CA TRP A 124 -2.43 -5.05 4.20
C TRP A 124 -2.72 -3.70 3.56
N GLY A 125 -3.98 -3.43 3.27
CA GLY A 125 -4.49 -2.13 2.85
C GLY A 125 -5.83 -1.85 3.48
N THR A 126 -6.00 -0.61 3.95
CA THR A 126 -7.26 -0.13 4.55
C THR A 126 -7.59 1.27 4.04
N ILE A 127 -8.86 1.62 4.12
CA ILE A 127 -9.37 2.99 3.99
C ILE A 127 -10.25 3.26 5.21
N MET A 128 -10.18 4.46 5.76
CA MET A 128 -10.96 4.85 6.94
C MET A 128 -11.49 6.27 6.84
N ALA A 129 -12.55 6.54 7.59
CA ALA A 129 -13.03 7.88 7.85
C ALA A 129 -12.76 8.28 9.31
N ILE A 130 -12.27 9.49 9.49
CA ILE A 130 -11.94 10.05 10.80
C ILE A 130 -12.73 11.34 10.97
N ASP A 131 -13.44 11.47 12.07
CA ASP A 131 -14.10 12.72 12.47
C ASP A 131 -13.02 13.70 12.98
N LEU A 132 -12.89 14.83 12.32
CA LEU A 132 -11.85 15.82 12.62
C LEU A 132 -12.11 16.60 13.91
N VAL A 133 -13.34 16.59 14.42
CA VAL A 133 -13.69 17.28 15.68
C VAL A 133 -13.30 16.43 16.88
N SER A 134 -13.65 15.15 16.84
CA SER A 134 -13.41 14.22 17.95
C SER A 134 -12.11 13.41 17.84
N GLY A 135 -11.48 13.37 16.65
CA GLY A 135 -10.35 12.50 16.33
C GLY A 135 -10.71 11.00 16.24
N LYS A 136 -11.99 10.65 16.30
CA LYS A 136 -12.41 9.24 16.31
C LYS A 136 -12.53 8.68 14.90
N THR A 137 -12.13 7.42 14.73
CA THR A 137 -12.42 6.64 13.54
C THR A 137 -13.92 6.32 13.50
N LEU A 138 -14.60 6.77 12.45
CA LEU A 138 -16.01 6.51 12.21
C LEU A 138 -16.24 5.11 11.63
N TRP A 139 -15.41 4.72 10.68
CA TRP A 139 -15.37 3.41 10.08
C TRP A 139 -13.99 3.11 9.48
N GLN A 140 -13.70 1.82 9.32
CA GLN A 140 -12.51 1.33 8.62
C GLN A 140 -12.90 0.13 7.76
N SER A 141 -12.48 0.12 6.51
CA SER A 141 -12.75 -0.93 5.54
C SER A 141 -11.45 -1.46 4.94
N ARG A 142 -11.45 -2.73 4.53
CA ARG A 142 -10.35 -3.32 3.76
C ARG A 142 -10.27 -2.65 2.40
N LEU A 143 -9.06 -2.37 1.93
CA LEU A 143 -8.82 -1.77 0.64
C LEU A 143 -7.96 -2.71 -0.20
N GLY A 144 -8.57 -3.32 -1.21
CA GLY A 144 -7.90 -4.21 -2.14
C GLY A 144 -8.01 -5.71 -1.81
N THR A 145 -7.54 -6.49 -2.76
CA THR A 145 -7.51 -7.96 -2.70
C THR A 145 -6.12 -8.46 -3.10
N THR A 146 -5.86 -9.74 -2.90
CA THR A 146 -4.63 -10.41 -3.35
C THR A 146 -4.64 -10.75 -4.85
N ARG A 147 -5.66 -10.35 -5.60
CA ARG A 147 -5.71 -10.52 -7.06
C ARG A 147 -4.49 -9.86 -7.70
N ASP A 148 -3.94 -10.49 -8.72
CA ASP A 148 -2.70 -10.15 -9.41
C ASP A 148 -1.41 -10.29 -8.56
N GLN A 149 -1.54 -10.58 -7.25
CA GLN A 149 -0.42 -10.89 -6.36
C GLN A 149 -0.36 -12.40 -6.03
N ALA A 150 -1.50 -13.06 -6.06
CA ALA A 150 -1.63 -14.50 -5.81
C ALA A 150 -2.32 -15.21 -6.97
N PRO A 151 -2.03 -16.51 -7.22
CA PRO A 151 -2.73 -17.29 -8.23
C PRO A 151 -4.20 -17.54 -7.83
N TRP A 152 -5.06 -17.73 -8.82
CA TRP A 152 -6.42 -18.21 -8.55
C TRP A 152 -6.37 -19.60 -7.89
N PRO A 153 -7.19 -19.93 -6.88
CA PRO A 153 -8.32 -19.14 -6.33
C PRO A 153 -7.98 -18.26 -5.11
N LEU A 154 -6.72 -17.95 -4.86
CA LEU A 154 -6.27 -17.21 -3.67
C LEU A 154 -6.48 -15.67 -3.79
N TRP A 155 -7.52 -15.26 -4.50
CA TRP A 155 -7.93 -13.85 -4.63
C TRP A 155 -8.80 -13.42 -3.45
N LEU A 156 -8.17 -13.20 -2.32
CA LEU A 156 -8.84 -12.98 -1.05
C LEU A 156 -8.94 -11.47 -0.72
N PRO A 157 -10.01 -11.01 -0.06
CA PRO A 157 -10.16 -9.61 0.35
C PRO A 157 -9.32 -9.30 1.61
N LEU A 158 -8.01 -9.44 1.51
CA LEU A 158 -7.07 -9.23 2.62
C LEU A 158 -6.49 -7.82 2.67
N GLY A 159 -6.97 -6.92 1.81
CA GLY A 159 -6.30 -5.65 1.55
C GLY A 159 -5.10 -5.83 0.63
N ALA A 160 -4.67 -4.75 0.01
CA ALA A 160 -3.51 -4.75 -0.89
C ALA A 160 -2.62 -3.54 -0.65
N PRO A 161 -1.32 -3.62 -0.97
CA PRO A 161 -0.47 -2.44 -1.02
C PRO A 161 -1.10 -1.34 -1.88
N ASN A 162 -1.01 -0.10 -1.41
CA ASN A 162 -1.64 1.05 -2.06
C ASN A 162 -0.80 2.30 -1.83
N LEU A 163 -0.67 3.15 -2.85
CA LEU A 163 0.17 4.35 -2.82
C LEU A 163 -0.59 5.62 -3.20
N GLY A 164 -1.67 5.49 -3.97
CA GLY A 164 -2.47 6.62 -4.45
C GLY A 164 -3.43 7.16 -3.39
N GLY A 165 -4.11 8.24 -3.74
CA GLY A 165 -5.08 8.90 -2.88
C GLY A 165 -6.52 8.68 -3.29
N SER A 166 -7.42 9.16 -2.44
CA SER A 166 -8.86 9.14 -2.65
C SER A 166 -9.41 10.53 -2.93
N ILE A 167 -10.63 10.61 -3.49
CA ILE A 167 -11.46 11.82 -3.51
C ILE A 167 -12.78 11.57 -2.81
N ALA A 168 -13.28 12.57 -2.11
CA ALA A 168 -14.64 12.60 -1.57
C ALA A 168 -15.53 13.49 -2.42
N THR A 169 -16.77 13.07 -2.62
CA THR A 169 -17.76 13.83 -3.40
C THR A 169 -18.88 14.34 -2.52
N ALA A 170 -19.50 15.48 -2.90
CA ALA A 170 -20.65 16.02 -2.19
C ALA A 170 -21.84 15.04 -2.16
N GLY A 171 -21.93 14.12 -3.12
CA GLY A 171 -22.94 13.06 -3.16
C GLY A 171 -22.73 11.93 -2.15
N GLY A 172 -21.69 11.99 -1.31
CA GLY A 172 -21.46 11.00 -0.26
C GLY A 172 -20.72 9.74 -0.74
N LEU A 173 -19.89 9.87 -1.77
CA LEU A 173 -19.04 8.79 -2.27
C LEU A 173 -17.56 9.12 -2.09
N VAL A 174 -16.76 8.10 -1.83
CA VAL A 174 -15.30 8.16 -1.82
C VAL A 174 -14.75 7.24 -2.89
N PHE A 175 -13.99 7.79 -3.86
CA PHE A 175 -13.37 7.02 -4.93
C PHE A 175 -11.87 6.87 -4.72
N ILE A 176 -11.33 5.67 -4.97
CA ILE A 176 -9.91 5.35 -4.87
C ILE A 176 -9.50 4.22 -5.81
N GLY A 177 -8.35 4.38 -6.51
CA GLY A 177 -7.81 3.37 -7.44
C GLY A 177 -6.46 2.80 -7.03
N ALA A 178 -5.92 3.20 -5.93
CA ALA A 178 -4.52 3.10 -5.47
C ALA A 178 -3.93 1.69 -5.30
N THR A 179 -4.72 0.63 -5.42
CA THR A 179 -4.34 -0.73 -5.04
C THR A 179 -3.67 -1.52 -6.16
N THR A 180 -2.76 -2.42 -5.78
CA THR A 180 -2.03 -3.29 -6.71
C THR A 180 -2.92 -4.29 -7.46
N ASP A 181 -4.17 -4.50 -7.03
CA ASP A 181 -5.15 -5.34 -7.73
C ASP A 181 -5.88 -4.64 -8.90
N LYS A 182 -5.42 -3.45 -9.29
CA LYS A 182 -5.88 -2.70 -10.48
C LYS A 182 -7.38 -2.42 -10.48
N VAL A 183 -7.95 -2.00 -9.34
CA VAL A 183 -9.40 -1.74 -9.21
C VAL A 183 -9.66 -0.32 -8.73
N LEU A 184 -10.46 0.43 -9.49
CA LEU A 184 -11.10 1.66 -9.01
C LEU A 184 -12.33 1.29 -8.19
N ARG A 185 -12.45 1.82 -6.97
CA ARG A 185 -13.52 1.52 -6.02
C ARG A 185 -14.28 2.77 -5.63
N GLY A 186 -15.58 2.60 -5.42
CA GLY A 186 -16.46 3.59 -4.81
C GLY A 186 -16.97 3.08 -3.47
N PHE A 187 -16.75 3.86 -2.43
CA PHE A 187 -17.23 3.58 -1.07
C PHE A 187 -18.33 4.56 -0.70
N ASP A 188 -19.34 4.09 0.03
CA ASP A 188 -20.26 4.95 0.74
C ASP A 188 -19.51 5.71 1.84
N ALA A 189 -19.54 7.03 1.78
CA ALA A 189 -18.76 7.89 2.65
C ALA A 189 -19.20 7.83 4.13
N LYS A 190 -20.46 7.43 4.40
CA LYS A 190 -21.02 7.33 5.75
C LYS A 190 -20.71 6.01 6.43
N THR A 191 -20.73 4.92 5.68
CA THR A 191 -20.65 3.56 6.22
C THR A 191 -19.33 2.86 5.94
N GLY A 192 -18.56 3.32 4.95
CA GLY A 192 -17.36 2.64 4.47
C GLY A 192 -17.66 1.37 3.65
N ALA A 193 -18.90 1.11 3.30
CA ALA A 193 -19.24 -0.01 2.44
C ALA A 193 -18.72 0.21 1.02
N GLU A 194 -18.03 -0.77 0.44
CA GLU A 194 -17.68 -0.76 -0.97
C GLU A 194 -18.95 -1.06 -1.77
N ILE A 195 -19.44 -0.07 -2.53
CA ILE A 195 -20.72 -0.15 -3.25
C ILE A 195 -20.55 -0.21 -4.75
N TRP A 196 -19.36 0.08 -5.25
CA TRP A 196 -19.03 0.02 -6.67
C TRP A 196 -17.55 -0.31 -6.87
N ARG A 197 -17.26 -1.07 -7.93
CA ARG A 197 -15.88 -1.33 -8.36
C ARG A 197 -15.81 -1.57 -9.85
N GLU A 198 -14.68 -1.18 -10.43
CA GLU A 198 -14.37 -1.44 -11.84
C GLU A 198 -12.89 -1.77 -12.00
N ARG A 199 -12.59 -2.76 -12.86
CA ARG A 199 -11.23 -3.18 -13.10
C ARG A 199 -10.57 -2.27 -14.14
N LEU A 200 -9.35 -1.83 -13.81
CA LEU A 200 -8.52 -1.02 -14.69
C LEU A 200 -7.49 -1.89 -15.43
N PRO A 201 -6.98 -1.44 -16.58
CA PRO A 201 -5.90 -2.14 -17.28
C PRO A 201 -4.59 -2.11 -16.49
N TYR A 202 -4.32 -1.02 -15.79
CA TYR A 202 -3.11 -0.81 -14.99
C TYR A 202 -3.47 -0.28 -13.59
N THR A 203 -2.51 -0.31 -12.65
CA THR A 203 -2.69 0.27 -11.32
C THR A 203 -2.85 1.79 -11.43
N ALA A 204 -3.84 2.35 -10.74
CA ALA A 204 -4.13 3.77 -10.75
C ALA A 204 -3.65 4.43 -9.43
N ASN A 205 -2.37 4.75 -9.35
CA ASN A 205 -1.80 5.42 -8.18
C ASN A 205 -2.01 6.95 -8.19
N ALA A 206 -2.46 7.51 -9.31
CA ALA A 206 -2.92 8.89 -9.36
C ALA A 206 -4.23 9.04 -8.56
N THR A 207 -4.36 10.15 -7.83
CA THR A 207 -5.62 10.51 -7.19
C THR A 207 -6.69 10.75 -8.25
N PRO A 208 -7.87 10.14 -8.17
CA PRO A 208 -8.96 10.41 -9.09
C PRO A 208 -9.38 11.88 -9.06
N ILE A 209 -10.02 12.34 -10.12
CA ILE A 209 -10.71 13.64 -10.17
C ILE A 209 -12.17 13.45 -10.53
N THR A 210 -12.97 14.44 -10.21
CA THR A 210 -14.37 14.51 -10.70
C THR A 210 -14.65 15.86 -11.32
N TYR A 211 -15.41 15.88 -12.42
CA TYR A 211 -15.80 17.11 -13.09
C TYR A 211 -17.17 16.99 -13.77
N ARG A 212 -17.73 18.15 -14.13
CA ARG A 212 -18.87 18.29 -15.04
C ARG A 212 -18.51 19.32 -16.11
N LEU A 213 -18.95 19.08 -17.33
CA LEU A 213 -18.76 20.04 -18.43
C LEU A 213 -19.72 21.23 -18.33
N ARG A 214 -20.88 21.02 -17.67
CA ARG A 214 -21.90 22.02 -17.39
C ARG A 214 -22.49 21.79 -16.00
N PRO A 215 -23.00 22.79 -15.30
CA PRO A 215 -23.57 22.64 -13.93
C PRO A 215 -24.65 21.55 -13.83
N ASP A 216 -25.48 21.42 -14.85
CA ASP A 216 -26.58 20.45 -15.00
C ASP A 216 -26.19 19.18 -15.76
N GLY A 217 -24.93 19.09 -16.22
CA GLY A 217 -24.43 17.98 -17.01
C GLY A 217 -24.07 16.74 -16.18
N LYS A 218 -23.80 15.64 -16.89
CA LYS A 218 -23.30 14.41 -16.27
C LYS A 218 -22.00 14.66 -15.51
N GLN A 219 -21.89 14.06 -14.34
CA GLN A 219 -20.66 14.05 -13.56
C GLN A 219 -19.79 12.87 -14.01
N PHE A 220 -18.52 13.14 -14.21
CA PHE A 220 -17.50 12.14 -14.53
C PHE A 220 -16.56 11.95 -13.36
N VAL A 221 -16.14 10.71 -13.15
CA VAL A 221 -15.00 10.34 -12.31
C VAL A 221 -13.89 9.87 -13.25
N VAL A 222 -12.73 10.50 -13.16
CA VAL A 222 -11.59 10.21 -14.05
C VAL A 222 -10.39 9.79 -13.25
N VAL A 223 -9.68 8.79 -13.76
CA VAL A 223 -8.45 8.30 -13.14
C VAL A 223 -7.40 8.02 -14.21
N ALA A 224 -6.14 8.34 -13.91
CA ALA A 224 -5.00 7.92 -14.71
C ALA A 224 -4.48 6.59 -14.17
N ALA A 225 -4.52 5.55 -15.00
CA ALA A 225 -3.97 4.24 -14.71
C ALA A 225 -2.58 4.13 -15.36
N GLY A 226 -1.57 4.68 -14.68
CA GLY A 226 -0.19 4.79 -15.15
C GLY A 226 0.74 3.69 -14.64
N GLY A 227 0.28 2.84 -13.74
CA GLY A 227 1.15 1.88 -13.06
C GLY A 227 2.11 2.53 -12.06
N HIS A 228 2.96 1.73 -11.47
CA HIS A 228 4.06 2.15 -10.59
C HIS A 228 5.00 0.94 -10.39
N GLY A 229 6.17 1.14 -9.78
CA GLY A 229 7.25 0.14 -9.63
C GLY A 229 6.85 -1.28 -9.16
N TRP A 230 5.69 -1.46 -8.53
CA TRP A 230 5.11 -2.78 -8.18
C TRP A 230 4.19 -3.36 -9.27
N SER A 231 3.93 -2.62 -10.33
CA SER A 231 3.01 -3.01 -11.39
C SER A 231 3.53 -2.54 -12.74
N GLU A 232 2.97 -3.09 -13.81
CA GLU A 232 3.30 -2.69 -15.17
C GLU A 232 3.03 -1.19 -15.36
N PRO A 233 3.96 -0.44 -16.01
CA PRO A 233 3.69 0.91 -16.48
C PRO A 233 2.50 0.93 -17.45
N GLY A 234 1.71 2.00 -17.41
CA GLY A 234 0.54 2.17 -18.25
C GLY A 234 0.35 3.64 -18.65
N ASP A 235 -0.53 3.87 -19.63
CA ASP A 235 -0.81 5.18 -20.20
C ASP A 235 -2.32 5.46 -20.36
N ALA A 236 -3.15 4.71 -19.63
CA ALA A 236 -4.60 4.80 -19.76
C ALA A 236 -5.17 5.94 -18.89
N VAL A 237 -6.03 6.78 -19.47
CA VAL A 237 -6.89 7.72 -18.75
C VAL A 237 -8.33 7.29 -18.96
N ILE A 238 -9.06 7.01 -17.90
CA ILE A 238 -10.37 6.38 -17.95
C ILE A 238 -11.38 7.25 -17.22
N ALA A 239 -12.50 7.52 -17.87
CA ALA A 239 -13.62 8.31 -17.37
C ALA A 239 -14.86 7.43 -17.20
N TYR A 240 -15.50 7.53 -16.04
CA TYR A 240 -16.76 6.87 -15.71
C TYR A 240 -17.83 7.90 -15.45
N THR A 241 -19.06 7.60 -15.85
CA THR A 241 -20.26 8.39 -15.55
C THR A 241 -21.43 7.47 -15.30
N LEU A 242 -22.41 7.94 -14.54
CA LEU A 242 -23.69 7.24 -14.45
C LEU A 242 -24.41 7.25 -15.81
N PRO A 243 -25.18 6.20 -16.11
CA PRO A 243 -25.97 6.11 -17.33
C PRO A 243 -26.88 7.31 -17.62
#